data_f83406d9b9ee5af6b233961897593149
#
_entry.id   f83406d9b9ee5af6b233961897593149
#
_cell.length_a   1.000
_cell.length_b   1.000
_cell.length_c   1.000
_cell.angle_alpha   90.00
_cell.angle_beta   90.00
_cell.angle_gamma   90.00
#
_symmetry.space_group_name_H-M   'P 1'
#
loop_
_entity.id
_entity.type
_entity.pdbx_description
1 polymer ?
#
loop_
_entity_poly.entity_id
_entity_poly.type
_entity_poly.pdbx_seq_one_letter_code
_entity_poly.pdbx_strand_id
1 'polypeptide(L)'
;MRRGGTYIDATVGLGGHSYEIAKRLGAPGHLIGLDKDPAALEIAKAKLVVRRSSFVVGQDSSAGVSPATSDWPKITLLHRSFADLENDQRPFLACPELGEGTIDGLLADIGVSSLQLQDAARGFSFQADGPLDMRMDPHSERTAEQVVNHLDERELADVIYEFGEERRSRRIARAIVRSRPIRSTAHLAEVISAAARPMNFEPRRIHPATRTFQALRIFVNRELDDLKALLEAAPRILKPGGRVVVISFHSLEDRIVKDAFREGSIKDKYFRVLTKKPLMASEEEQDRNPRARSAKLRAAEKV
;
A
#
# COMPACT_ATOMS: atom_id res chain seq x y z
N MET A 1 14.47 -1.59 -15.09
CA MET A 1 14.74 -2.81 -14.30
C MET A 1 15.94 -3.53 -14.90
N ARG A 2 16.75 -4.16 -14.06
CA ARG A 2 17.91 -4.96 -14.48
C ARG A 2 17.52 -6.44 -14.45
N ARG A 3 17.67 -7.16 -15.57
CA ARG A 3 17.42 -8.61 -15.64
C ARG A 3 18.37 -9.34 -14.69
N GLY A 4 17.87 -10.34 -13.97
CA GLY A 4 18.66 -11.09 -13.01
C GLY A 4 18.98 -10.38 -11.69
N GLY A 5 18.46 -9.16 -11.48
CA GLY A 5 18.63 -8.41 -10.23
C GLY A 5 17.70 -8.89 -9.10
N THR A 6 17.82 -8.24 -7.93
CA THR A 6 16.95 -8.47 -6.76
C THR A 6 16.04 -7.26 -6.55
N TYR A 7 14.74 -7.50 -6.50
CA TYR A 7 13.72 -6.46 -6.35
C TYR A 7 12.78 -6.77 -5.19
N ILE A 8 12.34 -5.71 -4.50
CA ILE A 8 11.28 -5.80 -3.49
C ILE A 8 10.01 -5.17 -4.05
N ASP A 9 8.90 -5.90 -3.95
CA ASP A 9 7.55 -5.35 -4.00
C ASP A 9 7.04 -5.28 -2.56
N ALA A 10 7.02 -4.09 -1.98
CA ALA A 10 6.68 -3.87 -0.58
C ALA A 10 5.16 -3.96 -0.31
N THR A 11 4.36 -4.07 -1.36
CA THR A 11 2.88 -4.05 -1.33
C THR A 11 2.33 -4.96 -2.42
N VAL A 12 2.51 -6.26 -2.24
CA VAL A 12 2.18 -7.27 -3.26
C VAL A 12 0.72 -7.20 -3.70
N GLY A 13 -0.21 -6.98 -2.74
CA GLY A 13 -1.63 -6.99 -3.01
C GLY A 13 -2.04 -8.27 -3.75
N LEU A 14 -2.76 -8.11 -4.85
CA LEU A 14 -3.17 -9.24 -5.70
C LEU A 14 -2.10 -9.68 -6.71
N GLY A 15 -0.85 -9.27 -6.53
CA GLY A 15 0.30 -9.65 -7.36
C GLY A 15 0.32 -9.03 -8.75
N GLY A 16 -0.31 -7.88 -8.97
CA GLY A 16 -0.34 -7.19 -10.26
C GLY A 16 1.05 -6.70 -10.67
N HIS A 17 1.64 -5.86 -9.86
CA HIS A 17 2.99 -5.33 -10.04
C HIS A 17 4.04 -6.44 -9.93
N SER A 18 3.92 -7.31 -8.93
CA SER A 18 4.81 -8.46 -8.73
C SER A 18 4.93 -9.33 -9.99
N TYR A 19 3.81 -9.59 -10.69
CA TYR A 19 3.81 -10.36 -11.93
C TYR A 19 4.59 -9.65 -13.05
N GLU A 20 4.35 -8.36 -13.25
CA GLU A 20 5.04 -7.58 -14.28
C GLU A 20 6.54 -7.40 -13.97
N ILE A 21 6.90 -7.31 -12.69
CA ILE A 21 8.29 -7.31 -12.23
C ILE A 21 8.93 -8.67 -12.54
N ALA A 22 8.31 -9.77 -12.13
CA ALA A 22 8.83 -11.11 -12.35
C ALA A 22 9.07 -11.43 -13.82
N LYS A 23 8.12 -11.04 -14.69
CA LYS A 23 8.22 -11.22 -16.15
C LYS A 23 9.45 -10.50 -16.74
N ARG A 24 9.76 -9.29 -16.26
CA ARG A 24 10.91 -8.52 -16.76
C ARG A 24 12.24 -8.95 -16.14
N LEU A 25 12.16 -9.52 -14.95
CA LEU A 25 13.31 -9.91 -14.17
C LEU A 25 13.97 -11.16 -14.73
N GLY A 26 13.19 -12.19 -15.04
CA GLY A 26 13.68 -13.48 -15.55
C GLY A 26 14.64 -14.18 -14.59
N ALA A 27 15.09 -15.38 -14.97
CA ALA A 27 16.17 -16.04 -14.24
C ALA A 27 17.54 -15.38 -14.54
N PRO A 28 18.48 -15.31 -13.60
CA PRO A 28 18.46 -15.76 -12.21
C PRO A 28 17.96 -14.72 -11.19
N GLY A 29 17.03 -13.86 -11.55
CA GLY A 29 16.54 -12.79 -10.70
C GLY A 29 15.79 -13.27 -9.45
N HIS A 30 15.63 -12.39 -8.48
CA HIS A 30 14.88 -12.64 -7.26
C HIS A 30 13.86 -11.52 -6.99
N LEU A 31 12.60 -11.89 -6.86
CA LEU A 31 11.52 -11.01 -6.42
C LEU A 31 11.12 -11.36 -4.99
N ILE A 32 11.19 -10.40 -4.10
CA ILE A 32 10.75 -10.51 -2.71
C ILE A 32 9.49 -9.65 -2.56
N GLY A 33 8.40 -10.27 -2.19
CA GLY A 33 7.11 -9.61 -2.02
C GLY A 33 6.69 -9.57 -0.55
N LEU A 34 6.25 -8.40 -0.09
CA LEU A 34 5.73 -8.18 1.26
C LEU A 34 4.28 -7.74 1.19
N ASP A 35 3.46 -8.25 2.09
CA ASP A 35 2.11 -7.73 2.32
C ASP A 35 1.67 -8.00 3.76
N LYS A 36 0.85 -7.11 4.32
CA LYS A 36 0.21 -7.26 5.63
C LYS A 36 -1.02 -8.17 5.58
N ASP A 37 -1.62 -8.34 4.39
CA ASP A 37 -2.84 -9.11 4.21
C ASP A 37 -2.51 -10.52 3.72
N PRO A 38 -2.66 -11.55 4.58
CA PRO A 38 -2.37 -12.93 4.20
C PRO A 38 -3.28 -13.43 3.08
N ALA A 39 -4.53 -12.94 2.99
CA ALA A 39 -5.44 -13.34 1.92
C ALA A 39 -4.98 -12.80 0.55
N ALA A 40 -4.44 -11.58 0.52
CA ALA A 40 -3.84 -11.01 -0.69
C ALA A 40 -2.62 -11.82 -1.15
N LEU A 41 -1.75 -12.24 -0.21
CA LEU A 41 -0.57 -13.05 -0.52
C LEU A 41 -0.92 -14.41 -1.10
N GLU A 42 -1.96 -15.09 -0.62
CA GLU A 42 -2.40 -16.37 -1.19
C GLU A 42 -2.90 -16.21 -2.65
N ILE A 43 -3.64 -15.15 -2.94
CA ILE A 43 -4.07 -14.84 -4.31
C ILE A 43 -2.86 -14.52 -5.21
N ALA A 44 -1.93 -13.70 -4.72
CA ALA A 44 -0.71 -13.36 -5.44
C ALA A 44 0.16 -14.60 -5.72
N LYS A 45 0.31 -15.49 -4.73
CA LYS A 45 1.01 -16.75 -4.86
C LYS A 45 0.42 -17.63 -5.97
N ALA A 46 -0.90 -17.81 -5.95
CA ALA A 46 -1.60 -18.56 -7.00
C ALA A 46 -1.34 -17.95 -8.39
N LYS A 47 -1.44 -16.63 -8.53
CA LYS A 47 -1.20 -15.91 -9.79
C LYS A 47 0.23 -16.06 -10.30
N LEU A 48 1.21 -15.99 -9.40
CA LEU A 48 2.63 -16.06 -9.75
C LEU A 48 3.07 -17.49 -10.06
N VAL A 49 2.47 -18.52 -9.43
CA VAL A 49 2.77 -19.95 -9.65
C VAL A 49 2.07 -20.49 -10.90
N VAL A 50 0.77 -20.25 -11.06
CA VAL A 50 -0.03 -20.78 -12.19
C VAL A 50 0.52 -20.34 -13.54
N ARG A 51 0.96 -19.09 -13.65
CA ARG A 51 1.53 -18.58 -14.91
C ARG A 51 2.96 -19.07 -15.19
N ARG A 52 3.65 -19.64 -14.21
CA ARG A 52 4.90 -20.39 -14.41
C ARG A 52 4.66 -21.67 -15.22
N SER A 53 3.50 -22.32 -15.03
CA SER A 53 3.15 -23.59 -15.69
C SER A 53 2.60 -23.41 -17.09
N SER A 54 2.01 -22.26 -17.43
CA SER A 54 1.38 -22.02 -18.73
C SER A 54 2.35 -21.71 -19.89
N PHE A 55 3.64 -21.64 -19.64
CA PHE A 55 4.67 -21.54 -20.69
C PHE A 55 5.22 -22.89 -21.16
N VAL A 56 4.63 -24.02 -20.72
CA VAL A 56 5.06 -25.39 -21.07
C VAL A 56 3.94 -26.15 -21.77
N VAL A 57 3.22 -25.53 -22.71
CA VAL A 57 2.36 -26.30 -23.65
C VAL A 57 2.65 -25.82 -25.08
N GLY A 58 3.78 -26.28 -25.61
CA GLY A 58 3.98 -26.45 -27.04
C GLY A 58 3.80 -27.94 -27.31
N GLN A 59 2.72 -28.31 -27.99
CA GLN A 59 2.57 -29.65 -28.56
C GLN A 59 3.65 -29.84 -29.61
N ASP A 60 4.63 -30.71 -29.32
CA ASP A 60 5.17 -31.65 -30.30
C ASP A 60 6.00 -32.72 -29.56
N SER A 61 5.52 -33.94 -29.64
CA SER A 61 6.09 -35.15 -29.10
C SER A 61 7.20 -35.63 -30.02
N SER A 62 8.47 -35.54 -29.60
CA SER A 62 9.56 -36.45 -29.87
C SER A 62 10.94 -35.75 -29.78
N ALA A 63 11.39 -35.35 -28.61
CA ALA A 63 12.78 -35.13 -28.30
C ALA A 63 12.93 -35.08 -26.78
N GLY A 64 13.96 -35.75 -26.23
CA GLY A 64 14.20 -35.85 -24.81
C GLY A 64 14.17 -34.47 -24.11
N VAL A 65 13.23 -34.31 -23.20
CA VAL A 65 13.01 -33.07 -22.45
C VAL A 65 14.08 -32.99 -21.36
N SER A 66 15.18 -32.28 -21.62
CA SER A 66 15.92 -31.63 -20.56
C SER A 66 14.97 -30.72 -19.77
N PRO A 67 15.02 -30.67 -18.42
CA PRO A 67 14.18 -29.74 -17.66
C PRO A 67 14.52 -28.34 -18.14
N ALA A 68 13.56 -27.72 -18.87
CA ALA A 68 13.69 -26.35 -19.32
C ALA A 68 13.93 -25.48 -18.08
N THR A 69 15.11 -24.89 -17.99
CA THR A 69 15.41 -23.86 -16.98
C THR A 69 14.39 -22.77 -17.16
N SER A 70 13.41 -22.72 -16.25
CA SER A 70 12.31 -21.73 -16.35
C SER A 70 12.94 -20.34 -16.33
N ASP A 71 12.68 -19.53 -17.35
CA ASP A 71 13.11 -18.13 -17.41
C ASP A 71 12.35 -17.25 -16.39
N TRP A 72 11.94 -17.84 -15.27
CA TRP A 72 11.17 -17.19 -14.20
C TRP A 72 12.06 -16.99 -12.98
N PRO A 73 11.98 -15.81 -12.31
CA PRO A 73 12.84 -15.52 -11.16
C PRO A 73 12.46 -16.36 -9.94
N LYS A 74 13.35 -16.42 -8.97
CA LYS A 74 13.01 -16.84 -7.62
C LYS A 74 12.00 -15.86 -7.05
N ILE A 75 10.93 -16.36 -6.41
CA ILE A 75 9.92 -15.53 -5.75
C ILE A 75 9.82 -15.95 -4.30
N THR A 76 9.93 -14.99 -3.40
CA THR A 76 9.72 -15.14 -1.96
C THR A 76 8.61 -14.19 -1.54
N LEU A 77 7.51 -14.72 -0.99
CA LEU A 77 6.40 -13.92 -0.45
C LEU A 77 6.40 -14.02 1.06
N LEU A 78 6.32 -12.89 1.74
CA LEU A 78 6.38 -12.77 3.20
C LEU A 78 5.16 -12.03 3.72
N HIS A 79 4.44 -12.63 4.68
CA HIS A 79 3.39 -11.95 5.45
C HIS A 79 4.05 -11.04 6.48
N ARG A 80 4.32 -9.81 6.09
CA ARG A 80 5.00 -8.79 6.91
C ARG A 80 4.64 -7.38 6.47
N SER A 81 4.77 -6.43 7.39
CA SER A 81 4.80 -5.01 7.05
C SER A 81 6.13 -4.67 6.37
N PHE A 82 6.08 -3.76 5.42
CA PHE A 82 7.29 -3.16 4.87
C PHE A 82 8.03 -2.25 5.89
N ALA A 83 7.39 -1.85 6.99
CA ALA A 83 8.05 -1.19 8.11
C ALA A 83 9.09 -2.09 8.78
N ASP A 84 8.93 -3.41 8.70
CA ASP A 84 9.88 -4.36 9.29
C ASP A 84 11.25 -4.37 8.56
N LEU A 85 11.33 -3.73 7.38
CA LEU A 85 12.60 -3.54 6.67
C LEU A 85 13.57 -2.59 7.41
N GLU A 86 13.06 -1.78 8.35
CA GLU A 86 13.88 -0.93 9.22
C GLU A 86 14.53 -1.72 10.36
N ASN A 87 13.83 -2.73 10.89
CA ASN A 87 14.27 -3.50 12.04
C ASN A 87 15.33 -4.54 11.65
N ASP A 88 16.57 -4.21 11.92
CA ASP A 88 17.86 -4.78 11.49
C ASP A 88 18.08 -6.28 11.74
N GLN A 89 17.21 -6.99 12.42
CA GLN A 89 17.53 -8.35 12.89
C GLN A 89 16.59 -9.46 12.42
N ARG A 90 15.41 -9.17 11.86
CA ARG A 90 14.41 -10.22 11.60
C ARG A 90 13.98 -10.43 10.12
N PRO A 91 13.89 -9.42 9.25
CA PRO A 91 13.54 -9.65 7.84
C PRO A 91 14.64 -10.40 7.10
N PHE A 92 15.90 -10.16 7.48
CA PHE A 92 17.07 -10.82 6.85
C PHE A 92 17.21 -12.29 7.22
N LEU A 93 16.67 -12.76 8.36
CA LEU A 93 16.68 -14.17 8.74
C LEU A 93 15.77 -15.03 7.85
N ALA A 94 14.68 -14.47 7.33
CA ALA A 94 13.78 -15.16 6.41
C ALA A 94 14.26 -15.10 4.93
N CYS A 95 15.10 -14.12 4.62
CA CYS A 95 15.74 -13.94 3.31
C CYS A 95 17.17 -13.44 3.53
N PRO A 96 18.15 -14.34 3.65
CA PRO A 96 19.56 -13.96 3.84
C PRO A 96 20.12 -13.07 2.72
N GLU A 97 19.43 -13.06 1.57
CA GLU A 97 19.78 -12.21 0.44
C GLU A 97 19.38 -10.72 0.64
N LEU A 98 18.58 -10.41 1.67
CA LEU A 98 18.23 -9.03 2.07
C LEU A 98 19.31 -8.45 3.00
N GLY A 99 20.51 -8.26 2.50
CA GLY A 99 21.59 -7.54 3.21
C GLY A 99 21.63 -6.05 2.83
N GLU A 100 22.44 -5.28 3.55
CA GLU A 100 22.71 -3.89 3.18
C GLU A 100 23.27 -3.80 1.76
N GLY A 101 22.73 -2.88 0.96
CA GLY A 101 23.18 -2.65 -0.40
C GLY A 101 23.03 -3.85 -1.34
N THR A 102 22.02 -4.72 -1.14
CA THR A 102 21.82 -5.90 -1.99
C THR A 102 20.68 -5.75 -3.01
N ILE A 103 19.82 -4.74 -2.86
CA ILE A 103 18.58 -4.59 -3.63
C ILE A 103 18.77 -3.66 -4.82
N ASP A 104 18.40 -4.11 -6.01
CA ASP A 104 18.47 -3.33 -7.25
C ASP A 104 17.26 -2.39 -7.42
N GLY A 105 16.14 -2.66 -6.76
CA GLY A 105 15.00 -1.78 -6.75
C GLY A 105 13.90 -2.16 -5.77
N LEU A 106 13.15 -1.16 -5.34
CA LEU A 106 12.04 -1.27 -4.40
C LEU A 106 10.82 -0.55 -4.97
N LEU A 107 9.68 -1.22 -4.96
CA LEU A 107 8.37 -0.67 -5.30
C LEU A 107 7.48 -0.70 -4.08
N ALA A 108 6.76 0.39 -3.84
CA ALA A 108 5.67 0.45 -2.88
C ALA A 108 4.44 1.13 -3.52
N ASP A 109 3.37 0.38 -3.70
CA ASP A 109 2.04 0.86 -4.15
C ASP A 109 1.16 0.98 -2.90
N ILE A 110 1.18 2.19 -2.28
CA ILE A 110 0.62 2.41 -0.94
C ILE A 110 -0.92 2.44 -1.00
N GLY A 111 -1.55 1.95 0.06
CA GLY A 111 -3.00 2.03 0.23
C GLY A 111 -3.68 0.66 0.30
N VAL A 112 -4.98 0.64 0.03
CA VAL A 112 -5.83 -0.55 0.14
C VAL A 112 -5.97 -1.28 -1.20
N SER A 113 -5.96 -2.60 -1.13
CA SER A 113 -6.18 -3.44 -2.30
C SER A 113 -7.65 -3.38 -2.77
N SER A 114 -7.85 -3.78 -4.03
CA SER A 114 -9.21 -3.92 -4.58
C SER A 114 -10.06 -4.91 -3.81
N LEU A 115 -9.45 -5.99 -3.32
CA LEU A 115 -10.12 -7.01 -2.53
C LEU A 115 -10.66 -6.43 -1.22
N GLN A 116 -9.81 -5.68 -0.48
CA GLN A 116 -10.20 -5.05 0.78
C GLN A 116 -11.36 -4.08 0.62
N LEU A 117 -11.40 -3.31 -0.48
CA LEU A 117 -12.50 -2.36 -0.75
C LEU A 117 -13.80 -3.03 -1.19
N GLN A 118 -13.74 -4.20 -1.84
CA GLN A 118 -14.91 -4.92 -2.35
C GLN A 118 -15.53 -5.83 -1.30
N ASP A 119 -14.76 -6.30 -0.34
CA ASP A 119 -15.23 -7.15 0.73
C ASP A 119 -15.84 -6.31 1.86
N ALA A 120 -17.17 -6.31 1.94
CA ALA A 120 -17.91 -5.59 2.98
C ALA A 120 -17.52 -6.07 4.40
N ALA A 121 -17.16 -7.34 4.57
CA ALA A 121 -16.75 -7.89 5.85
C ALA A 121 -15.44 -7.29 6.40
N ARG A 122 -14.64 -6.69 5.54
CA ARG A 122 -13.38 -6.00 5.92
C ARG A 122 -13.60 -4.56 6.40
N GLY A 123 -14.76 -3.94 6.14
CA GLY A 123 -15.15 -2.63 6.65
C GLY A 123 -14.40 -1.41 6.08
N PHE A 124 -13.62 -1.54 5.01
CA PHE A 124 -12.88 -0.45 4.39
C PHE A 124 -13.76 0.52 3.60
N SER A 125 -14.96 0.12 3.22
CA SER A 125 -15.89 0.87 2.40
C SER A 125 -17.25 1.01 3.10
N PHE A 126 -17.96 2.08 2.79
CA PHE A 126 -19.36 2.30 3.19
C PHE A 126 -20.34 2.14 2.00
N GLN A 127 -19.87 1.65 0.87
CA GLN A 127 -20.73 1.36 -0.29
C GLN A 127 -21.60 0.14 -0.06
N ALA A 128 -21.11 -0.82 0.71
CA ALA A 128 -21.86 -1.93 1.25
C ALA A 128 -21.73 -1.91 2.79
N ASP A 129 -22.80 -2.25 3.49
CA ASP A 129 -22.78 -2.29 4.94
C ASP A 129 -21.98 -3.50 5.46
N GLY A 130 -21.18 -3.27 6.51
CA GLY A 130 -20.33 -4.28 7.10
C GLY A 130 -19.79 -3.86 8.47
N PRO A 131 -19.04 -4.74 9.15
CA PRO A 131 -18.42 -4.42 10.43
C PRO A 131 -17.36 -3.32 10.27
N LEU A 132 -17.11 -2.56 11.33
CA LEU A 132 -16.07 -1.52 11.38
C LEU A 132 -14.72 -2.14 11.75
N ASP A 133 -14.17 -3.01 10.89
CA ASP A 133 -12.87 -3.64 11.12
C ASP A 133 -11.71 -2.75 10.64
N MET A 134 -11.57 -2.55 9.35
CA MET A 134 -10.52 -1.77 8.65
C MET A 134 -9.08 -2.23 8.88
N ARG A 135 -8.83 -3.39 9.48
CA ARG A 135 -7.47 -3.95 9.63
C ARG A 135 -6.99 -4.51 8.30
N MET A 136 -5.80 -4.14 7.86
CA MET A 136 -5.12 -4.80 6.73
C MET A 136 -4.63 -6.19 7.14
N ASP A 137 -3.95 -6.30 8.29
CA ASP A 137 -3.62 -7.56 8.94
C ASP A 137 -4.72 -7.93 9.95
N PRO A 138 -5.46 -9.03 9.73
CA PRO A 138 -6.51 -9.48 10.67
C PRO A 138 -6.01 -9.81 12.08
N HIS A 139 -4.69 -10.04 12.25
CA HIS A 139 -4.08 -10.33 13.55
C HIS A 139 -3.74 -9.05 14.34
N SER A 140 -3.87 -7.87 13.74
CA SER A 140 -3.68 -6.60 14.46
C SER A 140 -4.76 -6.43 15.54
N GLU A 141 -4.38 -5.81 16.65
CA GLU A 141 -5.26 -5.68 17.82
C GLU A 141 -6.38 -4.65 17.62
N ARG A 142 -6.08 -3.54 16.94
CA ARG A 142 -6.95 -2.37 16.87
C ARG A 142 -7.88 -2.42 15.65
N THR A 143 -9.19 -2.36 15.88
CA THR A 143 -10.21 -2.22 14.84
C THR A 143 -10.75 -0.79 14.76
N ALA A 144 -11.37 -0.43 13.63
CA ALA A 144 -12.06 0.85 13.51
C ALA A 144 -13.25 0.95 14.47
N GLU A 145 -13.90 -0.15 14.79
CA GLU A 145 -14.97 -0.24 15.80
C GLU A 145 -14.47 0.23 17.16
N GLN A 146 -13.32 -0.28 17.61
CA GLN A 146 -12.72 0.14 18.88
C GLN A 146 -12.36 1.63 18.85
N VAL A 147 -11.81 2.14 17.75
CA VAL A 147 -11.45 3.56 17.59
C VAL A 147 -12.69 4.45 17.72
N VAL A 148 -13.76 4.18 16.97
CA VAL A 148 -14.94 5.04 16.97
C VAL A 148 -15.76 4.94 18.26
N ASN A 149 -15.73 3.80 18.98
CA ASN A 149 -16.53 3.59 20.17
C ASN A 149 -15.80 3.91 21.49
N HIS A 150 -14.47 3.89 21.53
CA HIS A 150 -13.74 4.01 22.79
C HIS A 150 -12.83 5.25 22.90
N LEU A 151 -12.31 5.81 21.78
CA LEU A 151 -11.53 7.06 21.89
C LEU A 151 -12.38 8.20 22.44
N ASP A 152 -11.78 9.11 23.19
CA ASP A 152 -12.49 10.30 23.62
C ASP A 152 -12.79 11.26 22.42
N GLU A 153 -13.68 12.26 22.64
CA GLU A 153 -14.10 13.18 21.58
C GLU A 153 -12.93 13.93 20.97
N ARG A 154 -11.95 14.32 21.79
CA ARG A 154 -10.79 15.12 21.37
C ARG A 154 -9.83 14.26 20.56
N GLU A 155 -9.45 13.10 21.07
CA GLU A 155 -8.57 12.16 20.37
C GLU A 155 -9.16 11.75 19.02
N LEU A 156 -10.47 11.42 18.99
CA LEU A 156 -11.14 11.07 17.73
C LEU A 156 -11.14 12.26 16.75
N ALA A 157 -11.34 13.49 17.23
CA ALA A 157 -11.28 14.68 16.39
C ALA A 157 -9.88 14.92 15.83
N ASP A 158 -8.85 14.69 16.63
CA ASP A 158 -7.45 14.83 16.21
C ASP A 158 -7.11 13.78 15.14
N VAL A 159 -7.49 12.51 15.33
CA VAL A 159 -7.35 11.45 14.31
C VAL A 159 -8.02 11.85 12.99
N ILE A 160 -9.27 12.31 13.04
CA ILE A 160 -10.02 12.71 11.83
C ILE A 160 -9.37 13.94 11.16
N TYR A 161 -8.81 14.86 11.92
CA TYR A 161 -8.15 16.04 11.39
C TYR A 161 -6.80 15.71 10.75
N GLU A 162 -5.95 15.00 11.47
CA GLU A 162 -4.58 14.71 11.05
C GLU A 162 -4.51 13.76 9.86
N PHE A 163 -5.28 12.67 9.89
CA PHE A 163 -5.22 11.63 8.87
C PHE A 163 -6.28 11.78 7.77
N GLY A 164 -7.35 12.55 8.02
CA GLY A 164 -8.39 12.82 7.04
C GLY A 164 -8.30 14.19 6.38
N GLU A 165 -7.45 15.09 6.90
CA GLU A 165 -7.45 16.52 6.51
C GLU A 165 -8.88 17.11 6.53
N GLU A 166 -9.75 16.65 7.48
CA GLU A 166 -11.15 17.06 7.57
C GLU A 166 -11.31 18.22 8.56
N ARG A 167 -11.58 19.40 8.05
CA ARG A 167 -11.71 20.63 8.86
C ARG A 167 -12.87 20.59 9.87
N ARG A 168 -13.88 19.74 9.64
CA ARG A 168 -15.04 19.59 10.52
C ARG A 168 -14.85 18.46 11.54
N SER A 169 -13.64 18.01 11.77
CA SER A 169 -13.27 16.87 12.60
C SER A 169 -13.93 16.92 13.99
N ARG A 170 -13.87 18.05 14.70
CA ARG A 170 -14.51 18.25 16.02
C ARG A 170 -16.02 18.03 15.98
N ARG A 171 -16.69 18.53 14.93
CA ARG A 171 -18.15 18.36 14.79
C ARG A 171 -18.51 16.92 14.49
N ILE A 172 -17.71 16.25 13.65
CA ILE A 172 -17.89 14.84 13.28
C ILE A 172 -17.63 13.96 14.50
N ALA A 173 -16.52 14.15 15.21
CA ALA A 173 -16.19 13.40 16.41
C ALA A 173 -17.28 13.49 17.47
N ARG A 174 -17.77 14.70 17.75
CA ARG A 174 -18.91 14.93 18.67
C ARG A 174 -20.16 14.17 18.24
N ALA A 175 -20.47 14.15 16.95
CA ALA A 175 -21.64 13.43 16.45
C ALA A 175 -21.47 11.92 16.63
N ILE A 176 -20.27 11.38 16.33
CA ILE A 176 -19.94 9.98 16.54
C ILE A 176 -20.10 9.61 18.02
N VAL A 177 -19.49 10.37 18.94
CA VAL A 177 -19.56 10.10 20.38
C VAL A 177 -21.00 10.08 20.91
N ARG A 178 -21.84 11.01 20.42
CA ARG A 178 -23.27 11.06 20.80
C ARG A 178 -24.10 9.92 20.22
N SER A 179 -23.67 9.32 19.14
CA SER A 179 -24.39 8.25 18.43
C SER A 179 -23.88 6.84 18.80
N ARG A 180 -22.96 6.73 19.76
CA ARG A 180 -22.43 5.44 20.23
C ARG A 180 -23.54 4.60 20.85
N PRO A 181 -23.48 3.26 20.68
CA PRO A 181 -22.45 2.51 19.94
C PRO A 181 -22.66 2.56 18.41
N ILE A 182 -21.59 2.82 17.69
CA ILE A 182 -21.57 2.73 16.23
C ILE A 182 -21.38 1.27 15.85
N ARG A 183 -22.28 0.71 15.05
CA ARG A 183 -22.37 -0.75 14.84
C ARG A 183 -21.89 -1.22 13.47
N SER A 184 -21.90 -0.32 12.46
CA SER A 184 -21.56 -0.72 11.10
C SER A 184 -21.00 0.45 10.28
N THR A 185 -20.46 0.14 9.10
CA THR A 185 -19.96 1.14 8.16
C THR A 185 -21.05 2.09 7.67
N ALA A 186 -22.25 1.58 7.38
CA ALA A 186 -23.37 2.40 6.97
C ALA A 186 -23.81 3.34 8.10
N HIS A 187 -23.97 2.85 9.34
CA HIS A 187 -24.30 3.68 10.49
C HIS A 187 -23.28 4.80 10.70
N LEU A 188 -21.98 4.49 10.63
CA LEU A 188 -20.92 5.50 10.71
C LEU A 188 -21.04 6.55 9.60
N ALA A 189 -21.26 6.12 8.35
CA ALA A 189 -21.38 7.03 7.21
C ALA A 189 -22.61 7.95 7.32
N GLU A 190 -23.71 7.47 7.83
CA GLU A 190 -24.92 8.28 8.11
C GLU A 190 -24.65 9.35 9.16
N VAL A 191 -24.06 8.99 10.30
CA VAL A 191 -23.70 9.93 11.38
C VAL A 191 -22.76 11.01 10.87
N ILE A 192 -21.73 10.63 10.11
CA ILE A 192 -20.78 11.58 9.51
C ILE A 192 -21.49 12.50 8.52
N SER A 193 -22.34 11.95 7.65
CA SER A 193 -23.05 12.72 6.62
C SER A 193 -23.99 13.75 7.24
N ALA A 194 -24.70 13.38 8.31
CA ALA A 194 -25.55 14.30 9.07
C ALA A 194 -24.73 15.42 9.73
N ALA A 195 -23.60 15.07 10.35
CA ALA A 195 -22.69 16.03 10.97
C ALA A 195 -22.00 16.95 9.96
N ALA A 196 -21.68 16.46 8.78
CA ALA A 196 -20.91 17.18 7.78
C ALA A 196 -21.78 18.02 6.81
N ARG A 197 -23.10 18.09 6.98
CA ARG A 197 -23.97 18.92 6.12
C ARG A 197 -23.52 20.38 6.11
N PRO A 198 -23.28 20.99 4.93
CA PRO A 198 -23.00 22.42 4.84
C PRO A 198 -24.26 23.24 5.18
N MET A 199 -24.09 24.45 5.70
CA MET A 199 -25.19 25.38 5.87
C MET A 199 -25.71 25.90 4.52
N ASN A 200 -24.87 25.93 3.48
CA ASN A 200 -25.20 26.29 2.11
C ASN A 200 -25.05 25.08 1.19
N PHE A 201 -25.93 24.97 0.19
CA PHE A 201 -25.96 23.86 -0.75
C PHE A 201 -24.82 24.03 -1.77
N GLU A 202 -23.65 23.42 -1.48
CA GLU A 202 -22.59 23.26 -2.46
C GLU A 202 -22.52 21.78 -2.88
N PRO A 203 -22.56 21.48 -4.20
CA PRO A 203 -22.41 20.12 -4.68
C PRO A 203 -21.01 19.60 -4.34
N ARG A 204 -20.91 18.56 -3.52
CA ARG A 204 -19.64 17.94 -3.15
C ARG A 204 -19.24 16.91 -4.19
N ARG A 205 -18.00 17.00 -4.67
CA ARG A 205 -17.40 15.98 -5.56
C ARG A 205 -17.11 14.66 -4.86
N ILE A 206 -17.01 14.64 -3.53
CA ILE A 206 -16.60 13.49 -2.72
C ILE A 206 -17.59 13.33 -1.56
N HIS A 207 -17.98 12.08 -1.28
CA HIS A 207 -18.87 11.77 -0.18
C HIS A 207 -18.30 12.25 1.18
N PRO A 208 -19.13 12.82 2.08
CA PRO A 208 -18.66 13.39 3.34
C PRO A 208 -17.90 12.42 4.24
N ALA A 209 -18.25 11.13 4.22
CA ALA A 209 -17.60 10.11 5.04
C ALA A 209 -16.19 9.71 4.52
N THR A 210 -15.84 9.97 3.27
CA THR A 210 -14.60 9.48 2.65
C THR A 210 -13.37 9.86 3.46
N ARG A 211 -13.25 11.11 3.89
CA ARG A 211 -12.10 11.59 4.66
C ARG A 211 -12.00 10.96 6.06
N THR A 212 -13.14 10.78 6.71
CA THR A 212 -13.17 10.12 8.03
C THR A 212 -12.82 8.64 7.92
N PHE A 213 -13.33 7.94 6.90
CA PHE A 213 -12.95 6.54 6.64
C PHE A 213 -11.46 6.42 6.33
N GLN A 214 -10.92 7.33 5.50
CA GLN A 214 -9.47 7.39 5.27
C GLN A 214 -8.69 7.60 6.57
N ALA A 215 -9.13 8.53 7.44
CA ALA A 215 -8.46 8.81 8.70
C ALA A 215 -8.44 7.57 9.62
N LEU A 216 -9.57 6.91 9.78
CA LEU A 216 -9.68 5.70 10.60
C LEU A 216 -8.80 4.58 10.05
N ARG A 217 -8.81 4.36 8.74
CA ARG A 217 -7.98 3.36 8.07
C ARG A 217 -6.49 3.60 8.32
N ILE A 218 -6.03 4.83 8.08
CA ILE A 218 -4.62 5.22 8.30
C ILE A 218 -4.23 5.00 9.76
N PHE A 219 -5.09 5.40 10.70
CA PHE A 219 -4.82 5.28 12.13
C PHE A 219 -4.80 3.82 12.61
N VAL A 220 -5.75 3.00 12.16
CA VAL A 220 -5.85 1.57 12.51
C VAL A 220 -4.62 0.82 12.02
N ASN A 221 -4.15 1.10 10.80
CA ASN A 221 -3.09 0.35 10.14
C ASN A 221 -1.69 0.98 10.28
N ARG A 222 -1.58 2.15 10.93
CA ARG A 222 -0.34 2.92 11.09
C ARG A 222 0.35 3.22 9.75
N GLU A 223 -0.45 3.47 8.70
CA GLU A 223 0.03 3.52 7.31
C GLU A 223 1.15 4.55 7.08
N LEU A 224 1.03 5.74 7.71
CA LEU A 224 2.03 6.80 7.55
C LEU A 224 3.32 6.53 8.33
N ASP A 225 3.24 5.85 9.48
CA ASP A 225 4.43 5.47 10.25
C ASP A 225 5.21 4.38 9.50
N ASP A 226 4.51 3.40 8.97
CA ASP A 226 5.11 2.36 8.15
C ASP A 226 5.78 2.93 6.90
N LEU A 227 5.12 3.91 6.23
CA LEU A 227 5.71 4.58 5.07
C LEU A 227 7.01 5.32 5.43
N LYS A 228 7.06 5.99 6.59
CA LYS A 228 8.29 6.63 7.07
C LYS A 228 9.40 5.61 7.29
N ALA A 229 9.09 4.51 8.01
CA ALA A 229 10.03 3.43 8.26
C ALA A 229 10.59 2.83 6.96
N LEU A 230 9.73 2.60 5.94
CA LEU A 230 10.17 2.16 4.62
C LEU A 230 11.17 3.12 3.97
N LEU A 231 10.87 4.43 4.02
CA LEU A 231 11.70 5.45 3.40
C LEU A 231 13.04 5.63 4.13
N GLU A 232 13.09 5.38 5.43
CA GLU A 232 14.30 5.36 6.26
C GLU A 232 15.15 4.10 5.98
N ALA A 233 14.52 2.96 5.73
CA ALA A 233 15.21 1.72 5.37
C ALA A 233 15.76 1.74 3.93
N ALA A 234 15.05 2.37 2.99
CA ALA A 234 15.37 2.30 1.56
C ALA A 234 16.83 2.63 1.20
N PRO A 235 17.46 3.71 1.71
CA PRO A 235 18.84 4.03 1.38
C PRO A 235 19.84 2.98 1.90
N ARG A 236 19.53 2.23 2.94
CA ARG A 236 20.41 1.19 3.49
C ARG A 236 20.38 -0.09 2.65
N ILE A 237 19.19 -0.52 2.23
CA ILE A 237 19.00 -1.78 1.52
C ILE A 237 19.31 -1.69 0.02
N LEU A 238 19.14 -0.51 -0.59
CA LEU A 238 19.41 -0.31 -2.01
C LEU A 238 20.91 -0.29 -2.32
N LYS A 239 21.29 -0.89 -3.44
CA LYS A 239 22.62 -0.72 -4.05
C LYS A 239 22.81 0.70 -4.57
N PRO A 240 24.04 1.21 -4.70
CA PRO A 240 24.31 2.36 -5.55
C PRO A 240 23.72 2.16 -6.95
N GLY A 241 22.96 3.13 -7.45
CA GLY A 241 22.18 3.02 -8.68
C GLY A 241 20.85 2.27 -8.55
N GLY A 242 20.56 1.68 -7.39
CA GLY A 242 19.26 1.08 -7.07
C GLY A 242 18.16 2.13 -6.95
N ARG A 243 16.92 1.77 -7.29
CA ARG A 243 15.81 2.71 -7.36
C ARG A 243 14.69 2.36 -6.41
N VAL A 244 14.16 3.38 -5.73
CA VAL A 244 12.91 3.31 -4.99
C VAL A 244 11.82 4.03 -5.76
N VAL A 245 10.67 3.36 -5.90
CA VAL A 245 9.46 3.89 -6.55
C VAL A 245 8.31 3.76 -5.57
N VAL A 246 7.61 4.86 -5.32
CA VAL A 246 6.43 4.90 -4.44
C VAL A 246 5.25 5.46 -5.21
N ILE A 247 4.12 4.77 -5.14
CA ILE A 247 2.83 5.22 -5.64
C ILE A 247 1.97 5.57 -4.42
N SER A 248 1.49 6.79 -4.34
CA SER A 248 0.65 7.30 -3.27
C SER A 248 -0.70 7.76 -3.81
N PHE A 249 -1.76 7.74 -2.98
CA PHE A 249 -3.12 8.04 -3.41
C PHE A 249 -3.73 9.26 -2.73
N HIS A 250 -3.09 9.80 -1.70
CA HIS A 250 -3.51 11.02 -1.02
C HIS A 250 -2.36 11.94 -0.66
N SER A 251 -2.71 13.17 -0.25
CA SER A 251 -1.78 14.27 0.01
C SER A 251 -0.76 13.98 1.11
N LEU A 252 -1.16 13.27 2.16
CA LEU A 252 -0.27 12.98 3.30
C LEU A 252 0.86 12.04 2.90
N GLU A 253 0.55 10.95 2.19
CA GLU A 253 1.54 10.02 1.64
C GLU A 253 2.50 10.75 0.69
N ASP A 254 1.96 11.46 -0.31
CA ASP A 254 2.77 12.18 -1.31
C ASP A 254 3.71 13.21 -0.66
N ARG A 255 3.26 13.87 0.41
CA ARG A 255 4.08 14.82 1.18
C ARG A 255 5.25 14.12 1.86
N ILE A 256 5.01 13.00 2.55
CA ILE A 256 6.05 12.22 3.22
C ILE A 256 7.09 11.74 2.22
N VAL A 257 6.67 11.15 1.10
CA VAL A 257 7.59 10.66 0.06
C VAL A 257 8.40 11.80 -0.55
N LYS A 258 7.74 12.91 -0.91
CA LYS A 258 8.39 14.10 -1.45
C LYS A 258 9.46 14.65 -0.51
N ASP A 259 9.12 14.78 0.77
CA ASP A 259 10.01 15.38 1.75
C ASP A 259 11.18 14.44 2.06
N ALA A 260 10.96 13.12 2.21
CA ALA A 260 12.01 12.13 2.39
C ALA A 260 13.01 12.11 1.21
N PHE A 261 12.53 12.10 -0.03
CA PHE A 261 13.42 12.13 -1.20
C PHE A 261 14.18 13.44 -1.34
N ARG A 262 13.55 14.56 -1.00
CA ARG A 262 14.20 15.87 -1.00
C ARG A 262 15.28 15.97 0.08
N GLU A 263 14.98 15.55 1.29
CA GLU A 263 15.95 15.56 2.40
C GLU A 263 17.12 14.63 2.11
N GLY A 264 16.85 13.41 1.68
CA GLY A 264 17.86 12.45 1.28
C GLY A 264 18.72 12.91 0.09
N SER A 265 18.25 13.85 -0.72
CA SER A 265 19.04 14.44 -1.82
C SER A 265 19.88 15.64 -1.38
N ILE A 266 19.37 16.48 -0.48
CA ILE A 266 20.01 17.74 -0.09
C ILE A 266 20.93 17.56 1.11
N LYS A 267 20.43 16.95 2.19
CA LYS A 267 21.13 16.79 3.46
C LYS A 267 22.11 15.63 3.42
N ASP A 268 21.59 14.45 3.15
CA ASP A 268 22.32 13.19 3.34
C ASP A 268 22.99 12.70 2.06
N LYS A 269 22.62 13.27 0.91
CA LYS A 269 23.19 12.99 -0.42
C LYS A 269 23.19 11.52 -0.83
N TYR A 270 22.31 10.72 -0.23
CA TYR A 270 22.18 9.31 -0.59
C TYR A 270 21.12 9.06 -1.68
N PHE A 271 20.29 10.07 -2.02
CA PHE A 271 19.33 9.96 -3.11
C PHE A 271 19.54 11.02 -4.21
N ARG A 272 19.38 10.57 -5.45
CA ARG A 272 19.13 11.42 -6.61
C ARG A 272 17.64 11.36 -6.94
N VAL A 273 16.91 12.46 -6.78
CA VAL A 273 15.47 12.54 -7.11
C VAL A 273 15.28 12.42 -8.62
N LEU A 274 14.55 11.40 -9.07
CA LEU A 274 14.24 11.18 -10.49
C LEU A 274 12.98 11.93 -10.92
N THR A 275 12.02 12.11 -10.02
CA THR A 275 10.75 12.79 -10.30
C THR A 275 10.61 14.05 -9.44
N LYS A 276 10.98 15.22 -9.98
CA LYS A 276 10.77 16.51 -9.28
C LYS A 276 9.29 16.80 -9.02
N LYS A 277 8.42 16.49 -10.00
CA LYS A 277 6.96 16.48 -9.88
C LYS A 277 6.50 15.02 -9.92
N PRO A 278 5.41 14.64 -9.22
CA PRO A 278 4.89 13.28 -9.32
C PRO A 278 4.41 13.01 -10.74
N LEU A 279 4.60 11.77 -11.20
CA LEU A 279 3.94 11.30 -12.41
C LEU A 279 2.51 10.92 -12.05
N MET A 280 1.56 11.38 -12.87
CA MET A 280 0.13 11.11 -12.74
C MET A 280 -0.31 10.13 -13.83
N ALA A 281 -1.39 9.41 -13.58
CA ALA A 281 -2.01 8.56 -14.59
C ALA A 281 -2.53 9.42 -15.77
N SER A 282 -2.37 8.92 -17.00
CA SER A 282 -2.94 9.56 -18.19
C SER A 282 -4.47 9.51 -18.15
N GLU A 283 -5.14 10.33 -18.95
CA GLU A 283 -6.61 10.31 -19.08
C GLU A 283 -7.09 8.92 -19.51
N GLU A 284 -6.42 8.30 -20.49
CA GLU A 284 -6.74 6.95 -20.94
C GLU A 284 -6.60 5.90 -19.82
N GLU A 285 -5.63 6.04 -18.94
CA GLU A 285 -5.47 5.14 -17.79
C GLU A 285 -6.57 5.38 -16.76
N GLN A 286 -6.90 6.64 -16.48
CA GLN A 286 -7.98 7.00 -15.56
C GLN A 286 -9.35 6.48 -16.03
N ASP A 287 -9.62 6.47 -17.34
CA ASP A 287 -10.85 5.94 -17.92
C ASP A 287 -10.93 4.41 -17.77
N ARG A 288 -9.81 3.70 -17.98
CA ARG A 288 -9.72 2.25 -17.80
C ARG A 288 -9.66 1.82 -16.33
N ASN A 289 -9.02 2.62 -15.51
CA ASN A 289 -8.81 2.39 -14.08
C ASN A 289 -9.10 3.66 -13.26
N PRO A 290 -10.37 3.92 -12.88
CA PRO A 290 -10.75 5.11 -12.13
C PRO A 290 -9.99 5.29 -10.80
N ARG A 291 -9.42 4.22 -10.24
CA ARG A 291 -8.61 4.27 -9.02
C ARG A 291 -7.26 4.95 -9.24
N ALA A 292 -6.72 4.92 -10.46
CA ALA A 292 -5.48 5.60 -10.82
C ALA A 292 -5.61 7.13 -10.82
N ARG A 293 -6.83 7.67 -10.77
CA ARG A 293 -7.09 9.12 -10.81
C ARG A 293 -6.34 9.93 -9.74
N SER A 294 -6.17 9.38 -8.54
CA SER A 294 -5.45 10.03 -7.45
C SER A 294 -4.00 9.55 -7.30
N ALA A 295 -3.59 8.58 -8.09
CA ALA A 295 -2.26 8.00 -8.03
C ALA A 295 -1.17 9.03 -8.37
N LYS A 296 -0.12 9.07 -7.55
CA LYS A 296 1.06 9.91 -7.71
C LYS A 296 2.30 9.06 -7.55
N LEU A 297 3.03 8.87 -8.64
CA LEU A 297 4.28 8.11 -8.61
C LEU A 297 5.47 9.04 -8.39
N ARG A 298 6.29 8.70 -7.40
CA ARG A 298 7.59 9.31 -7.17
C ARG A 298 8.70 8.29 -7.20
N ALA A 299 9.86 8.70 -7.68
CA ALA A 299 11.03 7.84 -7.79
C ALA A 299 12.31 8.58 -7.39
N ALA A 300 13.20 7.86 -6.72
CA ALA A 300 14.56 8.28 -6.42
C ALA A 300 15.54 7.13 -6.68
N GLU A 301 16.79 7.46 -6.91
CA GLU A 301 17.89 6.52 -7.14
C GLU A 301 18.94 6.73 -6.06
N LYS A 302 19.44 5.63 -5.48
CA LYS A 302 20.56 5.69 -4.54
C LYS A 302 21.84 6.10 -5.26
N VAL A 303 22.55 7.07 -4.69
CA VAL A 303 23.86 7.55 -5.18
C VAL A 303 24.98 6.66 -4.67
#